data_bd3ca3863da9d6e3432fdba2c39ba1dc
#
_entry.id   bd3ca3863da9d6e3432fdba2c39ba1dc
#
_cell.length_a   1.000
_cell.length_b   1.000
_cell.length_c   1.000
_cell.angle_alpha   90.00
_cell.angle_beta   90.00
_cell.angle_gamma   90.00
#
_symmetry.space_group_name_H-M   'P 1'
#
loop_
_entity.id
_entity.type
_entity.pdbx_description
1 polymer ?
#
loop_
_entity_poly.entity_id
_entity_poly.type
_entity_poly.pdbx_seq_one_letter_code
_entity_poly.pdbx_strand_id
1 'polypeptide(L)'
;MVVYEGTTVPIAALDPLIAAQGAFPPKITYPNLMQDAWTTQAVVGTFWKDALPKFTLLWLSDPDFTQHDSYPGADPALQALRSSDHNLSKILDALDQHGLRAQTDVIVVSDHGFSTVSQVVDVADLLRQNGFKAGRHYAPGTTPQPGDIFVAGNGGTVFFYVIGRDPAVTAKLVAFLQQSDFAGVVMTRDPLPGTFPLALVNLDAPGAPDVAVAMRWTNEINHAGVPGMLVSDLGRAPGQGNHTSLSRFDMHNTLIAAGPDFRKGWTDPVPSGNTDIAPTVAAILGIPNDPPMDGRVLTEALRDGPADKDGAPVLPRIDEQRLTATAPAGEAFWNQYLQVKTVNGTVYFDEGNGGQGPAPIPAPASTPPPNP
;
A
#
# COMPACT_ATOMS: atom_id res chain seq x y z
N MET A 1 15.32 -5.96 20.57
CA MET A 1 15.74 -4.54 20.55
C MET A 1 15.13 -3.88 19.33
N VAL A 2 14.65 -2.64 19.45
CA VAL A 2 14.13 -1.82 18.36
C VAL A 2 14.97 -0.55 18.26
N VAL A 3 15.25 -0.08 17.06
CA VAL A 3 15.84 1.25 16.77
C VAL A 3 14.89 1.99 15.84
N TYR A 4 14.62 3.24 16.17
CA TYR A 4 13.78 4.13 15.38
C TYR A 4 14.25 5.57 15.52
N GLU A 5 14.55 6.25 14.41
CA GLU A 5 14.99 7.65 14.36
C GLU A 5 16.08 8.02 15.41
N GLY A 6 17.08 7.16 15.54
CA GLY A 6 18.20 7.40 16.47
C GLY A 6 17.88 7.23 17.95
N THR A 7 16.74 6.61 18.29
CA THR A 7 16.45 6.14 19.65
C THR A 7 16.32 4.62 19.70
N THR A 8 16.31 4.02 20.91
CA THR A 8 16.24 2.56 21.08
C THR A 8 15.22 2.12 22.14
N VAL A 9 14.72 0.91 21.95
CA VAL A 9 13.97 0.19 23.00
C VAL A 9 14.67 -1.15 23.27
N PRO A 10 15.23 -1.37 24.46
CA PRO A 10 15.30 -0.45 25.60
C PRO A 10 16.25 0.74 25.34
N ILE A 11 16.03 1.86 25.99
CA ILE A 11 16.83 3.08 25.82
C ILE A 11 18.31 2.87 26.16
N ALA A 12 18.62 1.96 27.07
CA ALA A 12 19.99 1.62 27.48
C ALA A 12 20.85 1.05 26.33
N ALA A 13 20.26 0.67 25.20
CA ALA A 13 20.99 0.20 24.04
C ALA A 13 21.50 1.36 23.16
N LEU A 14 21.09 2.60 23.41
CA LEU A 14 21.44 3.74 22.57
C LEU A 14 22.92 4.14 22.71
N ASP A 15 23.42 4.29 23.94
CA ASP A 15 24.81 4.71 24.17
C ASP A 15 25.83 3.73 23.56
N PRO A 16 25.71 2.41 23.74
CA PRO A 16 26.56 1.44 23.04
C PRO A 16 26.49 1.53 21.52
N LEU A 17 25.31 1.78 20.96
CA LEU A 17 25.11 1.93 19.53
C LEU A 17 25.80 3.20 18.99
N ILE A 18 25.63 4.34 19.67
CA ILE A 18 26.30 5.59 19.32
C ILE A 18 27.82 5.47 19.46
N ALA A 19 28.30 4.79 20.48
CA ALA A 19 29.73 4.56 20.68
C ALA A 19 30.33 3.69 19.56
N ALA A 20 29.57 2.75 19.01
CA ALA A 20 30.01 1.85 17.96
C ALA A 20 30.05 2.49 16.57
N GLN A 21 29.08 3.36 16.23
CA GLN A 21 28.92 3.85 14.86
C GLN A 21 28.60 5.36 14.72
N GLY A 22 28.59 6.09 15.83
CA GLY A 22 28.20 7.51 15.87
C GLY A 22 26.69 7.73 15.98
N ALA A 23 26.32 8.99 16.15
CA ALA A 23 24.92 9.38 16.27
C ALA A 23 24.17 9.19 14.92
N PHE A 24 22.85 8.96 15.03
CA PHE A 24 21.98 8.92 13.86
C PHE A 24 22.07 10.22 13.06
N PRO A 25 22.20 10.18 11.73
CA PRO A 25 22.28 11.37 10.90
C PRO A 25 21.01 12.24 11.02
N PRO A 26 21.13 13.52 11.45
CA PRO A 26 19.97 14.32 11.85
C PRO A 26 19.15 14.87 10.67
N LYS A 27 19.67 14.78 9.45
CA LYS A 27 19.04 15.34 8.25
C LYS A 27 18.70 14.25 7.25
N ILE A 28 17.47 14.27 6.79
CA ILE A 28 17.04 13.54 5.61
C ILE A 28 17.68 14.22 4.39
N THR A 29 18.18 13.42 3.46
CA THR A 29 18.65 13.84 2.14
C THR A 29 17.90 13.05 1.06
N TYR A 30 17.96 13.51 -0.18
CA TYR A 30 17.32 12.85 -1.31
C TYR A 30 18.36 12.56 -2.40
N PRO A 31 18.91 11.33 -2.49
CA PRO A 31 18.56 10.10 -1.72
C PRO A 31 18.98 10.14 -0.24
N ASN A 32 18.27 9.36 0.62
CA ASN A 32 18.52 9.27 2.06
C ASN A 32 19.59 8.23 2.42
N LEU A 33 20.74 8.32 1.75
CA LEU A 33 21.81 7.33 1.82
C LEU A 33 22.39 7.14 3.23
N MET A 34 22.51 8.24 3.99
CA MET A 34 23.22 8.22 5.28
C MET A 34 22.40 7.56 6.38
N GLN A 35 21.10 7.84 6.45
CA GLN A 35 20.22 7.27 7.48
C GLN A 35 20.01 5.78 7.23
N ASP A 36 19.80 5.37 5.98
CA ASP A 36 19.64 3.96 5.61
C ASP A 36 20.92 3.16 5.81
N ALA A 37 22.09 3.74 5.48
CA ALA A 37 23.37 3.11 5.75
C ALA A 37 23.64 2.98 7.26
N TRP A 38 23.28 3.98 8.06
CA TRP A 38 23.40 3.94 9.51
C TRP A 38 22.52 2.85 10.12
N THR A 39 21.27 2.75 9.66
CA THR A 39 20.32 1.74 10.12
C THR A 39 20.80 0.33 9.77
N THR A 40 21.32 0.15 8.55
CA THR A 40 21.93 -1.12 8.13
C THR A 40 23.14 -1.48 8.98
N GLN A 41 24.03 -0.51 9.26
CA GLN A 41 25.19 -0.72 10.09
C GLN A 41 24.80 -1.07 11.54
N ALA A 42 23.71 -0.51 12.08
CA ALA A 42 23.19 -0.89 13.39
C ALA A 42 22.84 -2.39 13.45
N VAL A 43 22.24 -2.91 12.39
CA VAL A 43 21.92 -4.34 12.27
C VAL A 43 23.20 -5.17 12.24
N VAL A 44 24.04 -4.98 11.23
CA VAL A 44 25.19 -5.89 10.98
C VAL A 44 26.33 -5.70 11.98
N GLY A 45 26.57 -4.46 12.45
CA GLY A 45 27.70 -4.12 13.31
C GLY A 45 27.41 -4.20 14.81
N THR A 46 26.13 -4.04 15.20
CA THR A 46 25.76 -4.01 16.63
C THR A 46 24.80 -5.14 17.00
N PHE A 47 23.69 -5.30 16.30
CA PHE A 47 22.68 -6.28 16.68
C PHE A 47 23.11 -7.71 16.39
N TRP A 48 23.88 -7.92 15.34
CA TRP A 48 24.39 -9.23 14.92
C TRP A 48 25.80 -9.52 15.43
N LYS A 49 26.42 -8.60 16.18
CA LYS A 49 27.83 -8.72 16.61
C LYS A 49 28.12 -10.04 17.34
N ASP A 50 27.32 -10.41 18.31
CA ASP A 50 27.57 -11.58 19.15
C ASP A 50 26.74 -12.80 18.74
N ALA A 51 25.51 -12.60 18.28
CA ALA A 51 24.62 -13.65 17.79
C ALA A 51 23.50 -13.05 16.93
N LEU A 52 23.10 -13.76 15.89
CA LEU A 52 21.96 -13.38 15.09
C LEU A 52 20.65 -13.77 15.82
N PRO A 53 19.68 -12.84 15.94
CA PRO A 53 18.34 -13.18 16.41
C PRO A 53 17.63 -14.09 15.39
N LYS A 54 16.62 -14.84 15.82
CA LYS A 54 15.81 -15.68 14.92
C LYS A 54 15.03 -14.88 13.89
N PHE A 55 14.72 -13.62 14.19
CA PHE A 55 14.01 -12.71 13.30
C PHE A 55 14.62 -11.31 13.39
N THR A 56 14.87 -10.70 12.26
CA THR A 56 15.31 -9.30 12.13
C THR A 56 14.43 -8.62 11.08
N LEU A 57 13.87 -7.46 11.41
CA LEU A 57 13.21 -6.56 10.48
C LEU A 57 14.10 -5.32 10.30
N LEU A 58 14.50 -5.05 9.06
CA LEU A 58 15.18 -3.82 8.66
C LEU A 58 14.25 -3.02 7.76
N TRP A 59 13.96 -1.78 8.14
CA TRP A 59 13.21 -0.84 7.33
C TRP A 59 14.16 0.24 6.80
N LEU A 60 14.22 0.38 5.49
CA LEU A 60 14.93 1.45 4.80
C LEU A 60 13.90 2.48 4.32
N SER A 61 14.21 3.76 4.44
CA SER A 61 13.30 4.85 4.06
C SER A 61 13.28 5.11 2.56
N ASP A 62 14.36 4.74 1.86
CA ASP A 62 14.46 4.85 0.41
C ASP A 62 14.11 3.50 -0.27
N PRO A 63 13.51 3.54 -1.45
CA PRO A 63 13.38 4.68 -2.38
C PRO A 63 12.17 5.59 -2.16
N ASP A 64 11.31 5.37 -1.15
CA ASP A 64 10.07 6.13 -0.94
C ASP A 64 10.33 7.64 -0.80
N PHE A 65 11.15 8.05 0.17
CA PHE A 65 11.45 9.47 0.41
C PHE A 65 11.97 10.18 -0.83
N THR A 66 12.86 9.52 -1.57
CA THR A 66 13.45 10.09 -2.78
C THR A 66 12.46 10.10 -3.94
N GLN A 67 11.58 9.11 -4.07
CA GLN A 67 10.53 9.12 -5.08
C GLN A 67 9.49 10.19 -4.81
N HIS A 68 9.20 10.50 -3.54
CA HIS A 68 8.36 11.62 -3.18
C HIS A 68 8.93 12.99 -3.54
N ASP A 69 10.25 13.16 -3.43
CA ASP A 69 10.95 14.40 -3.81
C ASP A 69 11.17 14.51 -5.33
N SER A 70 11.28 13.36 -6.00
CA SER A 70 11.45 13.22 -7.44
C SER A 70 10.25 12.49 -8.08
N TYR A 71 10.48 11.34 -8.74
CA TYR A 71 9.43 10.47 -9.30
C TYR A 71 10.04 9.10 -9.66
N PRO A 72 9.22 8.06 -9.87
CA PRO A 72 9.69 6.76 -10.33
C PRO A 72 10.50 6.84 -11.63
N GLY A 73 11.72 6.27 -11.62
CA GLY A 73 12.64 6.28 -12.75
C GLY A 73 13.53 7.52 -12.86
N ALA A 74 13.36 8.55 -12.01
CA ALA A 74 14.29 9.68 -11.95
C ALA A 74 15.68 9.25 -11.45
N ASP A 75 16.74 9.94 -11.89
CA ASP A 75 18.11 9.62 -11.47
C ASP A 75 18.28 9.52 -9.94
N PRO A 76 17.75 10.44 -9.10
CA PRO A 76 17.81 10.29 -7.64
C PRO A 76 17.11 9.01 -7.16
N ALA A 77 15.93 8.67 -7.69
CA ALA A 77 15.20 7.45 -7.33
C ALA A 77 15.99 6.19 -7.69
N LEU A 78 16.65 6.16 -8.84
CA LEU A 78 17.55 5.07 -9.23
C LEU A 78 18.79 4.97 -8.35
N GLN A 79 19.32 6.10 -7.86
CA GLN A 79 20.40 6.11 -6.87
C GLN A 79 19.95 5.57 -5.52
N ALA A 80 18.74 5.91 -5.08
CA ALA A 80 18.13 5.37 -3.88
C ALA A 80 17.98 3.85 -3.94
N LEU A 81 17.46 3.31 -5.06
CA LEU A 81 17.38 1.87 -5.30
C LEU A 81 18.76 1.17 -5.25
N ARG A 82 19.78 1.78 -5.88
CA ARG A 82 21.16 1.23 -5.82
C ARG A 82 21.70 1.25 -4.39
N SER A 83 21.34 2.25 -3.59
CA SER A 83 21.73 2.32 -2.18
C SER A 83 21.06 1.22 -1.35
N SER A 84 19.77 0.98 -1.57
CA SER A 84 19.03 -0.11 -0.91
C SER A 84 19.62 -1.48 -1.28
N ASP A 85 19.95 -1.70 -2.55
CA ASP A 85 20.64 -2.91 -3.02
C ASP A 85 22.03 -3.07 -2.38
N HIS A 86 22.82 -1.97 -2.27
CA HIS A 86 24.10 -1.99 -1.56
C HIS A 86 23.93 -2.28 -0.06
N ASN A 87 22.89 -1.76 0.60
CA ASN A 87 22.60 -2.10 1.98
C ASN A 87 22.21 -3.59 2.14
N LEU A 88 21.45 -4.14 1.19
CA LEU A 88 21.19 -5.58 1.13
C LEU A 88 22.49 -6.38 0.99
N SER A 89 23.44 -5.96 0.12
CA SER A 89 24.72 -6.67 0.00
C SER A 89 25.48 -6.76 1.31
N LYS A 90 25.47 -5.69 2.14
CA LYS A 90 26.09 -5.72 3.49
C LYS A 90 25.42 -6.74 4.43
N ILE A 91 24.10 -6.88 4.35
CA ILE A 91 23.38 -7.91 5.12
C ILE A 91 23.84 -9.31 4.66
N LEU A 92 23.93 -9.53 3.36
CA LEU A 92 24.33 -10.80 2.80
C LEU A 92 25.80 -11.14 3.16
N ASP A 93 26.70 -10.18 3.07
CA ASP A 93 28.12 -10.32 3.45
C ASP A 93 28.27 -10.64 4.95
N ALA A 94 27.45 -10.00 5.81
CA ALA A 94 27.45 -10.29 7.24
C ALA A 94 26.96 -11.73 7.52
N LEU A 95 25.95 -12.21 6.82
CA LEU A 95 25.48 -13.61 6.92
C LEU A 95 26.58 -14.59 6.49
N ASP A 96 27.34 -14.28 5.45
CA ASP A 96 28.47 -15.09 4.99
C ASP A 96 29.60 -15.10 6.00
N GLN A 97 29.94 -13.95 6.61
CA GLN A 97 30.97 -13.84 7.66
C GLN A 97 30.61 -14.65 8.91
N HIS A 98 29.32 -14.73 9.26
CA HIS A 98 28.84 -15.57 10.35
C HIS A 98 28.66 -17.05 9.96
N GLY A 99 28.83 -17.43 8.69
CA GLY A 99 28.58 -18.79 8.20
C GLY A 99 27.12 -19.22 8.22
N LEU A 100 26.20 -18.25 8.21
CA LEU A 100 24.75 -18.48 8.37
C LEU A 100 23.96 -18.28 7.07
N ARG A 101 24.61 -17.90 5.97
CA ARG A 101 23.96 -17.64 4.68
C ARG A 101 23.02 -18.77 4.22
N ALA A 102 23.48 -20.02 4.34
CA ALA A 102 22.72 -21.20 3.91
C ALA A 102 21.60 -21.61 4.88
N GLN A 103 21.49 -20.94 6.03
CA GLN A 103 20.54 -21.24 7.09
C GLN A 103 19.56 -20.09 7.34
N THR A 104 19.65 -19.02 6.53
CA THR A 104 18.87 -17.79 6.74
C THR A 104 18.04 -17.50 5.50
N ASP A 105 16.73 -17.30 5.71
CA ASP A 105 15.85 -16.73 4.73
C ASP A 105 15.96 -15.22 4.73
N VAL A 106 16.02 -14.63 3.55
CA VAL A 106 16.03 -13.19 3.34
C VAL A 106 14.82 -12.84 2.47
N ILE A 107 13.96 -11.98 3.00
CA ILE A 107 12.77 -11.49 2.30
C ILE A 107 12.95 -9.99 2.09
N VAL A 108 12.92 -9.57 0.83
CA VAL A 108 12.91 -8.16 0.41
C VAL A 108 11.49 -7.83 -0.04
N VAL A 109 10.89 -6.87 0.63
CA VAL A 109 9.51 -6.46 0.37
C VAL A 109 9.39 -4.95 0.43
N SER A 110 8.62 -4.34 -0.47
CA SER A 110 8.14 -2.97 -0.34
C SER A 110 6.73 -2.95 0.22
N ASP A 111 6.38 -1.90 0.95
CA ASP A 111 5.04 -1.73 1.54
C ASP A 111 4.00 -1.34 0.49
N HIS A 112 4.40 -0.67 -0.59
CA HIS A 112 3.59 -0.29 -1.75
C HIS A 112 4.47 -0.07 -2.99
N GLY A 113 3.83 0.14 -4.12
CA GLY A 113 4.45 0.66 -5.33
C GLY A 113 4.36 2.19 -5.40
N PHE A 114 4.52 2.79 -6.59
CA PHE A 114 4.61 4.25 -6.74
C PHE A 114 4.07 4.72 -8.08
N SER A 115 3.42 5.89 -8.07
CA SER A 115 2.94 6.61 -9.26
C SER A 115 3.53 8.01 -9.32
N THR A 116 3.40 8.68 -10.47
CA THR A 116 3.79 10.08 -10.63
C THR A 116 2.55 10.98 -10.61
N VAL A 117 2.61 12.10 -9.90
CA VAL A 117 1.51 13.06 -9.81
C VAL A 117 1.34 13.77 -11.15
N SER A 118 0.16 13.62 -11.77
CA SER A 118 -0.21 14.35 -12.99
C SER A 118 -0.88 15.69 -12.67
N GLN A 119 -1.70 15.70 -11.63
CA GLN A 119 -2.50 16.84 -11.20
C GLN A 119 -2.64 16.86 -9.69
N VAL A 120 -2.68 18.06 -9.12
CA VAL A 120 -2.93 18.27 -7.69
C VAL A 120 -4.25 19.00 -7.52
N VAL A 121 -5.06 18.54 -6.56
CA VAL A 121 -6.31 19.19 -6.16
C VAL A 121 -6.30 19.44 -4.66
N ASP A 122 -6.90 20.55 -4.22
CA ASP A 122 -7.29 20.73 -2.80
C ASP A 122 -8.75 20.34 -2.66
N VAL A 123 -8.98 19.09 -2.30
CA VAL A 123 -10.34 18.53 -2.19
C VAL A 123 -11.15 19.29 -1.12
N ALA A 124 -10.54 19.70 -0.01
CA ALA A 124 -11.25 20.48 1.02
C ALA A 124 -11.67 21.86 0.51
N ASP A 125 -10.84 22.51 -0.30
CA ASP A 125 -11.18 23.80 -0.90
C ASP A 125 -12.26 23.66 -1.97
N LEU A 126 -12.16 22.66 -2.84
CA LEU A 126 -13.21 22.36 -3.83
C LEU A 126 -14.58 22.11 -3.15
N LEU A 127 -14.59 21.39 -2.04
CA LEU A 127 -15.82 21.19 -1.26
C LEU A 127 -16.38 22.51 -0.74
N ARG A 128 -15.56 23.40 -0.18
CA ARG A 128 -16.01 24.72 0.30
C ARG A 128 -16.59 25.56 -0.83
N GLN A 129 -15.92 25.59 -1.99
CA GLN A 129 -16.40 26.31 -3.18
C GLN A 129 -17.77 25.78 -3.67
N ASN A 130 -18.09 24.50 -3.38
CA ASN A 130 -19.36 23.87 -3.73
C ASN A 130 -20.36 23.82 -2.57
N GLY A 131 -20.18 24.69 -1.57
CA GLY A 131 -21.16 24.94 -0.49
C GLY A 131 -21.19 23.88 0.61
N PHE A 132 -20.10 23.11 0.77
CA PHE A 132 -19.90 22.24 1.92
C PHE A 132 -19.13 22.98 3.03
N LYS A 133 -19.42 22.65 4.28
CA LYS A 133 -18.61 23.06 5.43
C LYS A 133 -17.49 22.04 5.63
N ALA A 134 -16.42 22.18 4.89
CA ALA A 134 -15.32 21.22 4.88
C ALA A 134 -14.00 21.83 5.35
N GLY A 135 -13.19 21.07 6.08
CA GLY A 135 -11.90 21.51 6.56
C GLY A 135 -10.97 20.36 6.92
N ARG A 136 -9.65 20.63 6.90
CA ARG A 136 -8.60 19.69 7.32
C ARG A 136 -8.22 19.86 8.78
N HIS A 137 -8.55 20.99 9.35
CA HIS A 137 -8.26 21.37 10.73
C HIS A 137 -9.42 22.19 11.28
N TYR A 138 -9.65 22.07 12.56
CA TYR A 138 -10.50 22.96 13.32
C TYR A 138 -9.62 23.90 14.14
N ALA A 139 -9.96 25.19 14.17
CA ALA A 139 -9.24 26.14 15.01
C ALA A 139 -9.32 25.73 16.48
N PRO A 140 -8.28 25.96 17.30
CA PRO A 140 -8.33 25.70 18.73
C PRO A 140 -9.56 26.35 19.37
N GLY A 141 -10.31 25.56 20.15
CA GLY A 141 -11.55 26.02 20.80
C GLY A 141 -12.81 25.98 19.90
N THR A 142 -12.68 25.60 18.62
CA THR A 142 -13.85 25.37 17.74
C THR A 142 -14.36 23.96 17.92
N THR A 143 -15.67 23.83 18.16
CA THR A 143 -16.36 22.52 18.17
C THR A 143 -16.98 22.28 16.80
N PRO A 144 -16.62 21.17 16.10
CA PRO A 144 -17.28 20.79 14.87
C PRO A 144 -18.78 20.65 15.04
N GLN A 145 -19.56 21.09 14.07
CA GLN A 145 -21.01 21.01 14.10
C GLN A 145 -21.53 19.85 13.25
N PRO A 146 -22.69 19.27 13.57
CA PRO A 146 -23.32 18.29 12.70
C PRO A 146 -23.45 18.82 11.26
N GLY A 147 -23.03 17.99 10.29
CA GLY A 147 -22.98 18.33 8.87
C GLY A 147 -21.65 18.98 8.42
N ASP A 148 -20.75 19.34 9.32
CA ASP A 148 -19.37 19.68 8.95
C ASP A 148 -18.65 18.42 8.43
N ILE A 149 -17.68 18.61 7.50
CA ILE A 149 -16.89 17.52 6.95
C ILE A 149 -15.42 17.71 7.31
N PHE A 150 -14.87 16.77 8.06
CA PHE A 150 -13.41 16.69 8.25
C PHE A 150 -12.81 15.90 7.08
N VAL A 151 -11.82 16.51 6.41
CA VAL A 151 -11.12 15.96 5.24
C VAL A 151 -9.72 15.54 5.64
N ALA A 152 -9.46 14.24 5.61
CA ALA A 152 -8.14 13.66 5.86
C ALA A 152 -7.59 13.11 4.54
N GLY A 153 -6.73 13.91 3.88
CA GLY A 153 -6.07 13.51 2.64
C GLY A 153 -4.71 12.86 2.89
N ASN A 154 -4.39 11.88 2.08
CA ASN A 154 -3.10 11.20 2.05
C ASN A 154 -2.64 11.00 0.58
N GLY A 155 -2.60 12.08 -0.19
CA GLY A 155 -2.19 12.05 -1.59
C GLY A 155 -3.18 11.30 -2.50
N GLY A 156 -2.94 10.02 -2.74
CA GLY A 156 -3.78 9.18 -3.61
C GLY A 156 -5.11 8.72 -2.99
N THR A 157 -5.36 9.00 -1.70
CA THR A 157 -6.62 8.67 -1.01
C THR A 157 -7.07 9.82 -0.12
N VAL A 158 -8.39 10.03 -0.03
CA VAL A 158 -9.00 11.03 0.85
C VAL A 158 -10.13 10.39 1.65
N PHE A 159 -10.09 10.58 2.96
CA PHE A 159 -11.14 10.17 3.88
C PHE A 159 -11.99 11.37 4.31
N PHE A 160 -13.30 11.15 4.39
CA PHE A 160 -14.26 12.16 4.79
C PHE A 160 -15.05 11.66 6.00
N TYR A 161 -15.01 12.46 7.06
CA TYR A 161 -15.77 12.23 8.27
C TYR A 161 -16.87 13.28 8.36
N VAL A 162 -18.11 12.87 8.19
CA VAL A 162 -19.30 13.75 8.31
C VAL A 162 -19.67 13.82 9.77
N ILE A 163 -19.48 14.99 10.38
CA ILE A 163 -19.77 15.19 11.80
C ILE A 163 -21.28 14.96 12.07
N GLY A 164 -21.58 14.09 13.02
CA GLY A 164 -22.94 13.65 13.30
C GLY A 164 -23.48 12.61 12.31
N ARG A 165 -22.70 12.19 11.32
CA ARG A 165 -23.06 11.16 10.32
C ARG A 165 -24.38 11.47 9.60
N ASP A 166 -24.57 12.74 9.20
CA ASP A 166 -25.77 13.17 8.48
C ASP A 166 -25.84 12.49 7.10
N PRO A 167 -26.85 11.64 6.84
CA PRO A 167 -26.97 10.91 5.59
C PRO A 167 -27.24 11.82 4.38
N ALA A 168 -27.90 12.98 4.57
CA ALA A 168 -28.16 13.92 3.50
C ALA A 168 -26.86 14.62 3.06
N VAL A 169 -25.98 14.98 4.00
CA VAL A 169 -24.66 15.53 3.72
C VAL A 169 -23.79 14.48 3.03
N THR A 170 -23.80 13.24 3.52
CA THR A 170 -23.05 12.13 2.90
C THR A 170 -23.51 11.87 1.47
N ALA A 171 -24.82 11.83 1.21
CA ALA A 171 -25.35 11.64 -0.15
C ALA A 171 -24.99 12.81 -1.08
N LYS A 172 -25.05 14.06 -0.60
CA LYS A 172 -24.63 15.25 -1.35
C LYS A 172 -23.12 15.19 -1.68
N LEU A 173 -22.31 14.78 -0.71
CA LEU A 173 -20.86 14.61 -0.89
C LEU A 173 -20.56 13.55 -1.97
N VAL A 174 -21.19 12.39 -1.89
CA VAL A 174 -21.03 11.31 -2.88
C VAL A 174 -21.43 11.78 -4.27
N ALA A 175 -22.57 12.48 -4.41
CA ALA A 175 -22.98 13.02 -5.70
C ALA A 175 -22.00 14.05 -6.29
N PHE A 176 -21.36 14.87 -5.44
CA PHE A 176 -20.28 15.78 -5.85
C PHE A 176 -19.03 15.00 -6.31
N LEU A 177 -18.60 13.99 -5.56
CA LEU A 177 -17.43 13.17 -5.90
C LEU A 177 -17.63 12.41 -7.21
N GLN A 178 -18.81 11.85 -7.45
CA GLN A 178 -19.16 11.16 -8.68
C GLN A 178 -19.22 12.07 -9.91
N GLN A 179 -19.32 13.37 -9.71
CA GLN A 179 -19.29 14.38 -10.79
C GLN A 179 -17.90 15.01 -10.96
N SER A 180 -16.95 14.71 -10.09
CA SER A 180 -15.59 15.26 -10.16
C SER A 180 -14.70 14.43 -11.12
N ASP A 181 -13.69 15.09 -11.69
CA ASP A 181 -12.70 14.47 -12.58
C ASP A 181 -11.53 13.82 -11.84
N PHE A 182 -11.40 14.09 -10.54
CA PHE A 182 -10.31 13.57 -9.71
C PHE A 182 -10.63 12.25 -9.00
N ALA A 183 -11.91 11.92 -8.79
CA ALA A 183 -12.30 10.70 -8.11
C ALA A 183 -12.10 9.47 -9.00
N GLY A 184 -11.48 8.44 -8.44
CA GLY A 184 -11.30 7.12 -9.08
C GLY A 184 -12.26 6.09 -8.51
N VAL A 185 -12.20 5.80 -7.21
CA VAL A 185 -13.12 4.87 -6.55
C VAL A 185 -13.72 5.54 -5.33
N VAL A 186 -15.06 5.49 -5.22
CA VAL A 186 -15.81 6.04 -4.08
C VAL A 186 -16.36 4.89 -3.26
N MET A 187 -16.02 4.87 -1.98
CA MET A 187 -16.51 3.90 -1.01
C MET A 187 -17.26 4.61 0.10
N THR A 188 -18.28 3.97 0.64
CA THR A 188 -19.13 4.56 1.68
C THR A 188 -19.40 3.57 2.81
N ARG A 189 -19.57 4.08 4.03
CA ARG A 189 -19.98 3.27 5.18
C ARG A 189 -21.36 2.66 4.95
N ASP A 190 -22.34 3.50 4.66
CA ASP A 190 -23.69 3.09 4.34
C ASP A 190 -23.86 3.00 2.82
N PRO A 191 -24.56 1.98 2.29
CA PRO A 191 -24.72 1.81 0.86
C PRO A 191 -25.36 3.00 0.17
N LEU A 192 -24.72 3.53 -0.87
CA LEU A 192 -25.24 4.58 -1.75
C LEU A 192 -25.09 4.14 -3.22
N PRO A 193 -25.96 4.65 -4.12
CA PRO A 193 -25.87 4.30 -5.54
C PRO A 193 -24.47 4.62 -6.12
N GLY A 194 -23.92 3.67 -6.84
CA GLY A 194 -22.64 3.83 -7.52
C GLY A 194 -21.42 3.83 -6.59
N THR A 195 -21.51 3.38 -5.33
CA THR A 195 -20.40 3.24 -4.39
C THR A 195 -20.12 1.78 -4.03
N PHE A 196 -18.94 1.50 -3.52
CA PHE A 196 -18.64 0.24 -2.84
C PHE A 196 -18.73 0.42 -1.32
N PRO A 197 -19.09 -0.61 -0.54
CA PRO A 197 -19.07 -0.53 0.91
C PRO A 197 -17.63 -0.49 1.44
N LEU A 198 -17.36 0.32 2.48
CA LEU A 198 -16.05 0.36 3.15
C LEU A 198 -15.66 -0.99 3.77
N ALA A 199 -16.65 -1.79 4.19
CA ALA A 199 -16.42 -3.15 4.68
C ALA A 199 -15.76 -4.07 3.65
N LEU A 200 -15.90 -3.80 2.35
CA LEU A 200 -15.25 -4.56 1.28
C LEU A 200 -13.71 -4.50 1.39
N VAL A 201 -13.18 -3.41 1.91
CA VAL A 201 -11.74 -3.17 2.11
C VAL A 201 -11.35 -3.18 3.60
N ASN A 202 -12.15 -3.81 4.45
CA ASN A 202 -11.96 -3.91 5.91
C ASN A 202 -11.86 -2.55 6.62
N LEU A 203 -12.50 -1.50 6.08
CA LEU A 203 -12.59 -0.17 6.68
C LEU A 203 -13.95 0.04 7.36
N ASP A 204 -14.34 -0.88 8.26
CA ASP A 204 -15.62 -0.85 8.97
C ASP A 204 -15.47 -0.68 10.50
N ALA A 205 -14.27 -0.43 10.98
CA ALA A 205 -14.00 -0.14 12.39
C ALA A 205 -14.77 1.11 12.88
N PRO A 206 -15.01 1.27 14.20
CA PRO A 206 -15.74 2.41 14.76
C PRO A 206 -15.20 3.79 14.35
N GLY A 207 -13.87 3.91 14.16
CA GLY A 207 -13.19 5.13 13.71
C GLY A 207 -13.08 5.31 12.20
N ALA A 208 -13.65 4.40 11.39
CA ALA A 208 -13.57 4.49 9.94
C ALA A 208 -14.34 5.72 9.40
N PRO A 209 -13.95 6.27 8.23
CA PRO A 209 -14.60 7.40 7.60
C PRO A 209 -16.05 7.08 7.18
N ASP A 210 -16.85 8.10 6.87
CA ASP A 210 -18.17 7.92 6.26
C ASP A 210 -18.06 7.70 4.75
N VAL A 211 -17.06 8.35 4.11
CA VAL A 211 -16.73 8.20 2.68
C VAL A 211 -15.21 8.13 2.54
N ALA A 212 -14.73 7.23 1.69
CA ALA A 212 -13.34 7.17 1.22
C ALA A 212 -13.29 7.29 -0.30
N VAL A 213 -12.32 8.04 -0.80
CA VAL A 213 -12.06 8.18 -2.24
C VAL A 213 -10.63 7.79 -2.54
N ALA A 214 -10.44 6.80 -3.41
CA ALA A 214 -9.16 6.63 -4.09
C ALA A 214 -9.15 7.55 -5.32
N MET A 215 -8.08 8.30 -5.48
CA MET A 215 -7.94 9.28 -6.56
C MET A 215 -7.78 8.59 -7.91
N ARG A 216 -8.18 9.27 -8.99
CA ARG A 216 -8.08 8.75 -10.36
C ARG A 216 -6.62 8.61 -10.78
N TRP A 217 -6.35 7.57 -11.55
CA TRP A 217 -5.05 7.29 -12.13
C TRP A 217 -5.15 6.91 -13.62
N THR A 218 -4.02 6.95 -14.33
CA THR A 218 -3.91 6.57 -15.75
C THR A 218 -2.65 5.75 -16.01
N ASN A 219 -2.61 5.10 -17.19
CA ASN A 219 -1.42 4.38 -17.68
C ASN A 219 -0.42 5.29 -18.41
N GLU A 220 -0.65 6.61 -18.41
CA GLU A 220 0.29 7.54 -19.04
C GLU A 220 1.68 7.41 -18.40
N ILE A 221 2.69 7.78 -19.19
CA ILE A 221 4.09 7.69 -18.81
C ILE A 221 4.63 9.04 -18.33
N ASN A 222 5.50 9.01 -17.35
CA ASN A 222 6.22 10.18 -16.87
C ASN A 222 7.44 10.53 -17.74
N HIS A 223 8.20 11.56 -17.36
CA HIS A 223 9.38 12.03 -18.11
C HIS A 223 10.52 11.00 -18.19
N ALA A 224 10.56 10.02 -17.31
CA ALA A 224 11.54 8.91 -17.37
C ALA A 224 11.02 7.69 -18.16
N GLY A 225 9.84 7.79 -18.78
CA GLY A 225 9.24 6.67 -19.52
C GLY A 225 8.59 5.61 -18.62
N VAL A 226 8.38 5.89 -17.34
CA VAL A 226 7.74 4.97 -16.39
C VAL A 226 6.23 5.24 -16.36
N PRO A 227 5.39 4.19 -16.56
CA PRO A 227 3.95 4.35 -16.53
C PRO A 227 3.41 4.54 -15.11
N GLY A 228 2.21 5.11 -15.01
CA GLY A 228 1.50 5.33 -13.75
C GLY A 228 1.47 6.81 -13.38
N MET A 229 0.35 7.46 -13.74
CA MET A 229 0.08 8.84 -13.38
C MET A 229 -1.17 8.89 -12.50
N LEU A 230 -1.16 9.72 -11.45
CA LEU A 230 -2.30 9.87 -10.55
C LEU A 230 -2.67 11.33 -10.30
N VAL A 231 -3.93 11.58 -9.98
CA VAL A 231 -4.36 12.82 -9.34
C VAL A 231 -4.09 12.71 -7.84
N SER A 232 -3.54 13.77 -7.24
CA SER A 232 -3.19 13.79 -5.81
C SER A 232 -3.92 14.88 -5.06
N ASP A 233 -4.35 14.58 -3.83
CA ASP A 233 -4.86 15.58 -2.90
C ASP A 233 -3.72 16.22 -2.14
N LEU A 234 -3.25 17.38 -2.58
CA LEU A 234 -2.15 18.14 -1.98
C LEU A 234 -0.85 17.30 -1.70
N GLY A 235 0.05 17.87 -0.94
CA GLY A 235 1.26 17.23 -0.41
C GLY A 235 2.41 17.09 -1.39
N ARG A 236 2.16 16.95 -2.69
CA ARG A 236 3.18 16.83 -3.74
C ARG A 236 2.82 17.67 -4.96
N ALA A 237 3.82 18.15 -5.68
CA ALA A 237 3.62 18.91 -6.92
C ALA A 237 3.43 17.96 -8.13
N PRO A 238 2.81 18.44 -9.23
CA PRO A 238 2.82 17.70 -10.49
C PRO A 238 4.25 17.38 -10.93
N GLY A 239 4.47 16.13 -11.37
CA GLY A 239 5.79 15.61 -11.73
C GLY A 239 6.56 14.97 -10.58
N GLN A 240 6.14 15.14 -9.32
CA GLN A 240 6.68 14.39 -8.18
C GLN A 240 5.99 13.03 -8.02
N GLY A 241 6.60 12.14 -7.25
CA GLY A 241 6.02 10.84 -6.95
C GLY A 241 5.05 10.87 -5.77
N ASN A 242 4.02 10.04 -5.84
CA ASN A 242 3.10 9.76 -4.73
C ASN A 242 2.50 8.36 -4.86
N HIS A 243 1.75 7.93 -3.86
CA HIS A 243 1.11 6.63 -3.77
C HIS A 243 -0.20 6.71 -2.99
N THR A 244 -0.68 5.60 -2.42
CA THR A 244 -1.93 5.46 -1.65
C THR A 244 -3.21 5.48 -2.48
N SER A 245 -3.12 5.33 -3.80
CA SER A 245 -4.29 5.13 -4.65
C SER A 245 -4.61 3.63 -4.84
N LEU A 246 -5.67 3.33 -5.58
CA LEU A 246 -5.94 1.98 -6.09
C LEU A 246 -5.36 1.77 -7.50
N SER A 247 -4.33 2.53 -7.85
CA SER A 247 -3.54 2.31 -9.06
C SER A 247 -2.81 0.97 -8.97
N ARG A 248 -2.80 0.21 -10.07
CA ARG A 248 -1.96 -1.00 -10.12
C ARG A 248 -0.48 -0.71 -9.85
N PHE A 249 -0.02 0.50 -10.14
CA PHE A 249 1.37 0.94 -9.91
C PHE A 249 1.67 1.21 -8.43
N ASP A 250 0.64 1.50 -7.63
CA ASP A 250 0.74 1.64 -6.18
C ASP A 250 0.49 0.30 -5.48
N MET A 251 -0.46 -0.50 -6.01
CA MET A 251 -0.89 -1.78 -5.41
C MET A 251 0.11 -2.91 -5.65
N HIS A 252 0.76 -2.95 -6.84
CA HIS A 252 1.75 -3.97 -7.15
C HIS A 252 3.12 -3.54 -6.64
N ASN A 253 3.56 -4.19 -5.59
CA ASN A 253 4.84 -3.95 -4.94
C ASN A 253 5.81 -5.12 -5.13
N THR A 254 7.02 -4.95 -4.61
CA THR A 254 8.09 -5.94 -4.74
C THR A 254 8.01 -6.96 -3.60
N LEU A 255 8.11 -8.26 -3.94
CA LEU A 255 8.34 -9.34 -3.00
C LEU A 255 9.37 -10.32 -3.60
N ILE A 256 10.54 -10.41 -2.98
CA ILE A 256 11.60 -11.34 -3.36
C ILE A 256 12.01 -12.12 -2.11
N ALA A 257 12.04 -13.43 -2.18
CA ALA A 257 12.47 -14.29 -1.08
C ALA A 257 13.55 -15.26 -1.52
N ALA A 258 14.55 -15.46 -0.67
CA ALA A 258 15.66 -16.38 -0.92
C ALA A 258 16.14 -16.98 0.40
N GLY A 259 16.44 -18.26 0.39
CA GLY A 259 16.97 -18.99 1.54
C GLY A 259 16.63 -20.46 1.52
N PRO A 260 16.86 -21.18 2.63
CA PRO A 260 16.66 -22.62 2.69
C PRO A 260 15.20 -23.04 2.57
N ASP A 261 14.25 -22.19 3.00
CA ASP A 261 12.84 -22.56 3.05
C ASP A 261 12.05 -22.15 1.80
N PHE A 262 12.65 -21.34 0.91
CA PHE A 262 12.02 -20.90 -0.33
C PHE A 262 12.44 -21.72 -1.55
N ARG A 263 11.53 -21.82 -2.54
CA ARG A 263 11.83 -22.39 -3.85
C ARG A 263 12.82 -21.52 -4.61
N LYS A 264 13.77 -22.15 -5.34
CA LYS A 264 14.81 -21.45 -6.09
C LYS A 264 14.41 -21.28 -7.54
N GLY A 265 14.72 -20.09 -8.11
CA GLY A 265 14.55 -19.82 -9.54
C GLY A 265 13.08 -19.91 -10.00
N TRP A 266 12.16 -19.56 -9.12
CA TRP A 266 10.72 -19.64 -9.38
C TRP A 266 10.08 -18.26 -9.25
N THR A 267 9.15 -17.98 -10.14
CA THR A 267 8.28 -16.81 -10.08
C THR A 267 6.89 -17.27 -9.71
N ASP A 268 6.37 -16.78 -8.60
CA ASP A 268 5.04 -17.11 -8.11
C ASP A 268 3.97 -16.39 -8.92
N PRO A 269 3.09 -17.10 -9.63
CA PRO A 269 1.96 -16.50 -10.34
C PRO A 269 0.75 -16.23 -9.43
N VAL A 270 0.80 -16.68 -8.17
CA VAL A 270 -0.32 -16.56 -7.23
C VAL A 270 -0.30 -15.18 -6.58
N PRO A 271 -1.45 -14.49 -6.51
CA PRO A 271 -1.52 -13.22 -5.79
C PRO A 271 -1.04 -13.34 -4.34
N SER A 272 -0.23 -12.39 -3.92
CA SER A 272 0.25 -12.24 -2.55
C SER A 272 0.13 -10.78 -2.09
N GLY A 273 0.14 -10.54 -0.80
CA GLY A 273 0.10 -9.21 -0.21
C GLY A 273 1.03 -9.10 1.01
N ASN A 274 1.27 -7.89 1.46
CA ASN A 274 2.11 -7.64 2.64
C ASN A 274 1.58 -8.33 3.90
N THR A 275 0.27 -8.54 3.97
CA THR A 275 -0.39 -9.30 5.05
C THR A 275 0.06 -10.76 5.13
N ASP A 276 0.58 -11.34 4.04
CA ASP A 276 1.01 -12.74 3.97
C ASP A 276 2.42 -12.96 4.54
N ILE A 277 3.20 -11.90 4.71
CA ILE A 277 4.59 -12.01 5.18
C ILE A 277 4.62 -12.55 6.61
N ALA A 278 3.83 -11.97 7.52
CA ALA A 278 3.82 -12.36 8.92
C ALA A 278 3.40 -13.83 9.14
N PRO A 279 2.27 -14.33 8.58
CA PRO A 279 1.90 -15.73 8.72
C PRO A 279 2.90 -16.69 8.04
N THR A 280 3.53 -16.30 6.92
CA THR A 280 4.55 -17.12 6.26
C THR A 280 5.81 -17.23 7.12
N VAL A 281 6.30 -16.12 7.70
CA VAL A 281 7.43 -16.12 8.64
C VAL A 281 7.09 -16.93 9.90
N ALA A 282 5.89 -16.78 10.45
CA ALA A 282 5.44 -17.55 11.60
C ALA A 282 5.46 -19.06 11.30
N ALA A 283 4.98 -19.48 10.12
CA ALA A 283 5.00 -20.87 9.69
C ALA A 283 6.42 -21.43 9.57
N ILE A 284 7.36 -20.68 8.96
CA ILE A 284 8.78 -21.05 8.85
C ILE A 284 9.40 -21.22 10.24
N LEU A 285 9.09 -20.33 11.18
CA LEU A 285 9.62 -20.36 12.54
C LEU A 285 8.89 -21.34 13.47
N GLY A 286 7.85 -22.03 13.00
CA GLY A 286 7.03 -22.94 13.82
C GLY A 286 6.22 -22.22 14.91
N ILE A 287 5.87 -20.95 14.69
CA ILE A 287 5.05 -20.12 15.59
C ILE A 287 3.58 -20.34 15.24
N PRO A 288 2.71 -20.70 16.19
CA PRO A 288 1.28 -20.82 15.92
C PRO A 288 0.65 -19.53 15.42
N ASN A 289 -0.23 -19.62 14.42
CA ASN A 289 -1.04 -18.50 13.94
C ASN A 289 -2.35 -18.41 14.75
N ASP A 290 -2.23 -18.00 16.02
CA ASP A 290 -3.35 -17.88 16.98
C ASP A 290 -3.20 -16.59 17.81
N PRO A 291 -4.11 -15.60 17.72
CA PRO A 291 -5.26 -15.60 16.79
C PRO A 291 -4.85 -15.56 15.30
N PRO A 292 -5.70 -16.02 14.38
CA PRO A 292 -5.37 -16.02 12.96
C PRO A 292 -5.10 -14.61 12.43
N MET A 293 -4.08 -14.48 11.60
CA MET A 293 -3.76 -13.26 10.87
C MET A 293 -4.62 -13.17 9.59
N ASP A 294 -4.83 -11.96 9.07
CA ASP A 294 -5.65 -11.74 7.86
C ASP A 294 -5.03 -12.31 6.58
N GLY A 295 -3.69 -12.37 6.50
CA GLY A 295 -2.96 -12.96 5.40
C GLY A 295 -2.88 -14.48 5.49
N ARG A 296 -2.47 -15.11 4.40
CA ARG A 296 -2.24 -16.56 4.29
C ARG A 296 -0.75 -16.91 4.31
N VAL A 297 -0.43 -18.15 4.59
CA VAL A 297 0.92 -18.68 4.37
C VAL A 297 1.11 -18.90 2.87
N LEU A 298 2.20 -18.39 2.30
CA LEU A 298 2.57 -18.56 0.89
C LEU A 298 3.17 -19.96 0.66
N THR A 299 2.37 -20.99 0.86
CA THR A 299 2.82 -22.40 0.85
C THR A 299 3.40 -22.83 -0.49
N GLU A 300 2.90 -22.26 -1.60
CA GLU A 300 3.39 -22.49 -2.96
C GLU A 300 4.81 -21.96 -3.18
N ALA A 301 5.21 -20.92 -2.44
CA ALA A 301 6.55 -20.36 -2.49
C ALA A 301 7.56 -21.13 -1.62
N LEU A 302 7.09 -21.94 -0.68
CA LEU A 302 7.96 -22.71 0.21
C LEU A 302 8.51 -23.96 -0.48
N ARG A 303 9.77 -24.29 -0.22
CA ARG A 303 10.46 -25.47 -0.77
C ARG A 303 9.70 -26.76 -0.43
N ASP A 304 9.29 -26.90 0.83
CA ASP A 304 8.58 -28.07 1.35
C ASP A 304 7.05 -27.91 1.27
N GLY A 305 6.57 -26.91 0.53
CA GLY A 305 5.17 -26.68 0.24
C GLY A 305 4.59 -27.72 -0.73
N PRO A 306 3.26 -27.71 -0.94
CA PRO A 306 2.59 -28.68 -1.79
C PRO A 306 3.23 -28.79 -3.18
N ALA A 307 3.54 -30.01 -3.59
CA ALA A 307 4.13 -30.30 -4.89
C ALA A 307 3.45 -31.49 -5.54
N ASP A 308 3.41 -31.51 -6.86
CA ASP A 308 2.95 -32.67 -7.62
C ASP A 308 4.01 -33.80 -7.67
N LYS A 309 3.70 -34.89 -8.37
CA LYS A 309 4.59 -36.03 -8.51
C LYS A 309 5.93 -35.75 -9.18
N ASP A 310 6.02 -34.63 -9.92
CA ASP A 310 7.21 -34.20 -10.65
C ASP A 310 7.96 -33.08 -9.88
N GLY A 311 7.47 -32.70 -8.68
CA GLY A 311 8.06 -31.70 -7.79
C GLY A 311 7.66 -30.25 -8.12
N ALA A 312 6.76 -30.04 -9.08
CA ALA A 312 6.25 -28.70 -9.36
C ALA A 312 5.28 -28.23 -8.28
N PRO A 313 5.25 -26.92 -7.96
CA PRO A 313 4.33 -26.39 -6.96
C PRO A 313 2.87 -26.68 -7.33
N VAL A 314 2.09 -27.18 -6.39
CA VAL A 314 0.63 -27.22 -6.52
C VAL A 314 0.08 -25.85 -6.16
N LEU A 315 -0.41 -25.13 -7.17
CA LEU A 315 -0.95 -23.80 -6.98
C LEU A 315 -2.37 -23.83 -6.42
N PRO A 316 -2.71 -22.95 -5.48
CA PRO A 316 -4.08 -22.79 -5.02
C PRO A 316 -4.96 -22.23 -6.15
N ARG A 317 -6.26 -22.46 -6.03
CA ARG A 317 -7.23 -21.87 -6.95
C ARG A 317 -7.29 -20.36 -6.74
N ILE A 318 -7.28 -19.63 -7.84
CA ILE A 318 -7.47 -18.18 -7.89
C ILE A 318 -8.85 -17.91 -8.47
N ASP A 319 -9.70 -17.22 -7.73
CA ASP A 319 -10.96 -16.68 -8.21
C ASP A 319 -10.78 -15.19 -8.49
N GLU A 320 -10.96 -14.77 -9.74
CA GLU A 320 -10.79 -13.39 -10.18
C GLU A 320 -12.15 -12.75 -10.48
N GLN A 321 -12.39 -11.55 -9.97
CA GLN A 321 -13.63 -10.82 -10.16
C GLN A 321 -13.35 -9.35 -10.46
N ARG A 322 -14.14 -8.78 -11.38
CA ARG A 322 -14.24 -7.33 -11.57
C ARG A 322 -15.58 -6.87 -11.02
N LEU A 323 -15.52 -6.24 -9.84
CA LEU A 323 -16.67 -5.60 -9.24
C LEU A 323 -16.92 -4.26 -9.92
N THR A 324 -18.18 -3.92 -10.17
CA THR A 324 -18.55 -2.64 -10.79
C THR A 324 -19.68 -1.98 -10.03
N ALA A 325 -19.67 -0.65 -9.96
CA ALA A 325 -20.77 0.13 -9.41
C ALA A 325 -21.01 1.36 -10.31
N THR A 326 -22.26 1.67 -10.56
CA THR A 326 -22.67 2.75 -11.46
C THR A 326 -23.81 3.57 -10.85
N ALA A 327 -23.86 4.87 -11.16
CA ALA A 327 -24.97 5.76 -10.82
C ALA A 327 -25.12 6.88 -11.83
N PRO A 328 -26.31 7.48 -12.03
CA PRO A 328 -26.45 8.73 -12.75
C PRO A 328 -25.61 9.85 -12.09
N ALA A 329 -24.88 10.62 -12.91
CA ALA A 329 -24.03 11.72 -12.45
C ALA A 329 -24.18 12.92 -13.39
N GLY A 330 -25.19 13.76 -13.16
CA GLY A 330 -25.57 14.83 -14.07
C GLY A 330 -26.10 14.29 -15.40
N GLU A 331 -25.53 14.72 -16.54
CA GLU A 331 -25.86 14.26 -17.89
C GLU A 331 -25.14 12.94 -18.27
N ALA A 332 -24.19 12.49 -17.46
CA ALA A 332 -23.38 11.28 -17.66
C ALA A 332 -23.70 10.22 -16.60
N PHE A 333 -22.96 9.13 -16.62
CA PHE A 333 -22.95 8.12 -15.57
C PHE A 333 -21.61 8.08 -14.89
N TRP A 334 -21.63 7.98 -13.56
CA TRP A 334 -20.49 7.53 -12.79
C TRP A 334 -20.33 6.02 -12.98
N ASN A 335 -19.13 5.60 -13.32
CA ASN A 335 -18.76 4.19 -13.47
C ASN A 335 -17.47 3.94 -12.71
N GLN A 336 -17.44 2.95 -11.83
CA GLN A 336 -16.22 2.54 -11.14
C GLN A 336 -16.09 1.04 -11.09
N TYR A 337 -14.86 0.58 -10.90
CA TYR A 337 -14.56 -0.84 -10.74
C TYR A 337 -13.48 -1.10 -9.69
N LEU A 338 -13.49 -2.32 -9.16
CA LEU A 338 -12.40 -2.94 -8.41
C LEU A 338 -12.09 -4.29 -9.03
N GLN A 339 -10.82 -4.54 -9.32
CA GLN A 339 -10.31 -5.84 -9.70
C GLN A 339 -9.85 -6.56 -8.43
N VAL A 340 -10.43 -7.72 -8.18
CA VAL A 340 -10.24 -8.48 -6.93
C VAL A 340 -9.87 -9.92 -7.27
N LYS A 341 -8.90 -10.46 -6.56
CA LYS A 341 -8.50 -11.88 -6.63
C LYS A 341 -8.65 -12.50 -5.25
N THR A 342 -9.18 -13.71 -5.21
CA THR A 342 -9.34 -14.46 -3.94
C THR A 342 -8.56 -15.76 -4.02
N VAL A 343 -7.75 -16.03 -3.02
CA VAL A 343 -6.95 -17.25 -2.88
C VAL A 343 -7.19 -17.85 -1.51
N ASN A 344 -7.78 -19.05 -1.45
CA ASN A 344 -8.08 -19.75 -0.19
C ASN A 344 -8.84 -18.90 0.84
N GLY A 345 -9.71 -17.98 0.37
CA GLY A 345 -10.48 -17.07 1.23
C GLY A 345 -9.81 -15.72 1.52
N THR A 346 -8.52 -15.56 1.27
CA THR A 346 -7.82 -14.27 1.37
C THR A 346 -8.09 -13.46 0.12
N VAL A 347 -8.48 -12.20 0.31
CA VAL A 347 -8.85 -11.26 -0.77
C VAL A 347 -7.72 -10.30 -1.05
N TYR A 348 -7.37 -10.15 -2.33
CA TYR A 348 -6.34 -9.23 -2.82
C TYR A 348 -6.97 -8.22 -3.77
N PHE A 349 -6.70 -6.94 -3.55
CA PHE A 349 -7.08 -5.87 -4.46
C PHE A 349 -5.95 -5.65 -5.47
N ASP A 350 -6.27 -5.83 -6.74
CA ASP A 350 -5.31 -5.71 -7.84
C ASP A 350 -5.22 -4.24 -8.31
N GLU A 351 -6.37 -3.65 -8.60
CA GLU A 351 -6.52 -2.24 -8.96
C GLU A 351 -7.97 -1.79 -8.83
N GLY A 352 -8.19 -0.48 -8.83
CA GLY A 352 -9.51 0.12 -8.93
C GLY A 352 -9.45 1.51 -9.52
N ASN A 353 -10.46 1.87 -10.32
CA ASN A 353 -10.58 3.20 -10.91
C ASN A 353 -12.03 3.50 -11.27
N GLY A 354 -12.29 4.75 -11.65
CA GLY A 354 -13.61 5.17 -12.06
C GLY A 354 -13.59 6.52 -12.77
N GLY A 355 -14.77 6.98 -13.12
CA GLY A 355 -14.97 8.27 -13.75
C GLY A 355 -16.32 8.39 -14.44
N GLN A 356 -16.60 9.58 -14.93
CA GLN A 356 -17.78 9.82 -15.75
C GLN A 356 -17.63 9.17 -17.13
N GLY A 357 -18.72 8.62 -17.64
CA GLY A 357 -18.76 7.96 -18.93
C GLY A 357 -20.20 7.76 -19.42
N PRO A 358 -20.38 7.03 -20.54
CA PRO A 358 -21.70 6.68 -21.04
C PRO A 358 -22.44 5.75 -20.05
N ALA A 359 -23.74 5.60 -20.25
CA ALA A 359 -24.54 4.60 -19.53
C ALA A 359 -23.92 3.21 -19.68
N PRO A 360 -23.91 2.38 -18.63
CA PRO A 360 -23.43 1.02 -18.73
C PRO A 360 -24.27 0.25 -19.77
N ILE A 361 -23.59 -0.52 -20.62
CA ILE A 361 -24.28 -1.42 -21.55
C ILE A 361 -24.95 -2.50 -20.69
N PRO A 362 -26.29 -2.69 -20.79
CA PRO A 362 -26.96 -3.76 -20.07
C PRO A 362 -26.29 -5.10 -20.37
N ALA A 363 -26.02 -5.89 -19.32
CA ALA A 363 -25.56 -7.25 -19.53
C ALA A 363 -26.58 -7.98 -20.46
N PRO A 364 -26.13 -8.78 -21.44
CA PRO A 364 -27.04 -9.57 -22.25
C PRO A 364 -27.92 -10.40 -21.30
N ALA A 365 -29.25 -10.33 -21.52
CA ALA A 365 -30.20 -11.09 -20.72
C ALA A 365 -29.74 -12.56 -20.71
N SER A 366 -29.56 -13.12 -19.52
CA SER A 366 -29.24 -14.55 -19.37
C SER A 366 -30.35 -15.34 -20.03
N THR A 367 -30.05 -16.04 -21.14
CA THR A 367 -30.97 -16.99 -21.72
C THR A 367 -31.33 -18.03 -20.64
N PRO A 368 -32.61 -18.23 -20.33
CA PRO A 368 -32.97 -19.27 -19.39
C PRO A 368 -32.45 -20.61 -19.92
N PRO A 369 -31.99 -21.54 -19.04
CA PRO A 369 -31.56 -22.86 -19.48
C PRO A 369 -32.70 -23.53 -20.25
N PRO A 370 -32.42 -24.30 -21.31
CA PRO A 370 -33.45 -25.05 -22.00
C PRO A 370 -34.17 -25.95 -20.99
N ASN A 371 -35.48 -25.92 -20.98
CA ASN A 371 -36.31 -26.80 -20.17
C ASN A 371 -35.93 -28.27 -20.47
N PRO A 372 -35.89 -29.12 -19.43
CA PRO A 372 -35.53 -30.52 -19.55
C PRO A 372 -36.50 -31.36 -20.41
#